data_9d1b60e1831328856197ccae6769857f
#
_entry.id   9d1b60e1831328856197ccae6769857f
#
_cell.length_a   1.000
_cell.length_b   1.000
_cell.length_c   1.000
_cell.angle_alpha   90.00
_cell.angle_beta   90.00
_cell.angle_gamma   90.00
#
_symmetry.space_group_name_H-M   'P 1'
#
loop_
_entity.id
_entity.type
_entity.pdbx_description
1 polymer ?
#
loop_
_entity_poly.entity_id
_entity_poly.type
_entity_poly.pdbx_seq_one_letter_code
_entity_poly.pdbx_strand_id
1 'polypeptide(L)'
;DLSGAKNVSAVVLDAKTGEVLAMSNDNTFDPSQDIGRQDDRQLGNLAVSSPFEPGSVNKIITAASSIEFGVTNPDEMLQVPGSIDMGGVTVHDAWNHGTMPYTTTGVFGKSSNVGTLMLAQRVGPERWNEMAEKFGLGQRTGVGLPGESAGLVPPIDQWSGSSFANLPIGQGLSMTLLQMSGMYQAIANDGVRIPPRIIKTTVAADGTRIDEPRPEGIRVVSPETARTVRNMLRAVVQKDPMGYQQGTGSGAAVEGYQIAGKTGTAQQINPGCGCYYDDVYWITFASMAPSDDPRYVVGVMMDNPHRTADGSPGTTAAPLIHNIDAWLLQRERIPLSPDPGPPLTLQGT
;
A
#
# COMPACT_ATOMS: atom_id res chain seq x y z
N ASP A 1 -6.42 0.21 -20.08
CA ASP A 1 -6.42 -0.69 -21.26
C ASP A 1 -5.08 -1.35 -21.55
N LEU A 2 -3.96 -0.73 -21.19
CA LEU A 2 -2.62 -1.32 -21.46
C LEU A 2 -2.30 -2.52 -20.57
N SER A 3 -2.89 -2.61 -19.38
CA SER A 3 -2.66 -3.73 -18.45
C SER A 3 -3.52 -4.95 -18.77
N GLY A 4 -4.61 -4.80 -19.52
CA GLY A 4 -5.61 -5.84 -19.74
C GLY A 4 -6.29 -6.34 -18.46
N ALA A 5 -6.22 -5.57 -17.38
CA ALA A 5 -6.85 -5.92 -16.11
C ALA A 5 -8.36 -6.02 -16.26
N LYS A 6 -8.99 -6.91 -15.47
CA LYS A 6 -10.44 -7.04 -15.41
C LYS A 6 -11.09 -5.79 -14.82
N ASN A 7 -10.47 -5.22 -13.79
CA ASN A 7 -10.84 -3.93 -13.20
C ASN A 7 -9.59 -3.19 -12.72
N VAL A 8 -9.62 -1.86 -12.76
CA VAL A 8 -8.59 -1.00 -12.18
C VAL A 8 -9.29 0.04 -11.31
N SER A 9 -8.77 0.23 -10.11
CA SER A 9 -9.24 1.26 -9.21
C SER A 9 -8.09 2.13 -8.75
N ALA A 10 -8.33 3.43 -8.60
CA ALA A 10 -7.36 4.39 -8.09
C ALA A 10 -8.02 5.33 -7.07
N VAL A 11 -7.26 5.66 -6.03
CA VAL A 11 -7.64 6.62 -4.98
C VAL A 11 -6.51 7.62 -4.83
N VAL A 12 -6.85 8.90 -4.76
CA VAL A 12 -5.93 9.99 -4.43
C VAL A 12 -6.42 10.67 -3.16
N LEU A 13 -5.60 10.68 -2.13
CA LEU A 13 -5.86 11.38 -0.88
C LEU A 13 -4.95 12.60 -0.75
N ASP A 14 -5.48 13.67 -0.17
CA ASP A 14 -4.64 14.71 0.44
C ASP A 14 -3.91 14.11 1.65
N ALA A 15 -2.58 14.20 1.64
CA ALA A 15 -1.75 13.55 2.66
C ALA A 15 -1.96 14.11 4.07
N LYS A 16 -2.33 15.38 4.20
CA LYS A 16 -2.46 16.06 5.49
C LYS A 16 -3.87 16.05 6.05
N THR A 17 -4.88 16.07 5.17
CA THR A 17 -6.29 16.21 5.58
C THR A 17 -7.10 14.94 5.46
N GLY A 18 -6.61 13.92 4.75
CA GLY A 18 -7.37 12.71 4.43
C GLY A 18 -8.53 12.94 3.46
N GLU A 19 -8.64 14.12 2.86
CA GLU A 19 -9.66 14.40 1.85
C GLU A 19 -9.45 13.52 0.62
N VAL A 20 -10.52 12.88 0.15
CA VAL A 20 -10.51 12.11 -1.09
C VAL A 20 -10.58 13.08 -2.26
N LEU A 21 -9.43 13.29 -2.91
CA LEU A 21 -9.32 14.21 -4.05
C LEU A 21 -9.80 13.58 -5.35
N ALA A 22 -9.60 12.26 -5.47
CA ALA A 22 -10.12 11.46 -6.58
C ALA A 22 -10.33 10.00 -6.12
N MET A 23 -11.35 9.39 -6.67
CA MET A 23 -11.65 7.96 -6.51
C MET A 23 -12.27 7.49 -7.81
N SER A 24 -11.58 6.63 -8.52
CA SER A 24 -11.99 6.18 -9.86
C SER A 24 -11.90 4.66 -9.96
N ASN A 25 -12.88 4.11 -10.64
CA ASN A 25 -12.92 2.71 -11.03
C ASN A 25 -13.16 2.66 -12.54
N ASP A 26 -12.47 1.79 -13.26
CA ASP A 26 -12.87 1.44 -14.60
C ASP A 26 -14.10 0.52 -14.58
N ASN A 27 -14.64 0.21 -15.75
CA ASN A 27 -15.82 -0.66 -15.87
C ASN A 27 -16.98 -0.27 -14.92
N THR A 28 -17.17 1.03 -14.66
CA THR A 28 -18.26 1.57 -13.83
C THR A 28 -19.45 1.98 -14.69
N PHE A 29 -20.58 2.28 -14.07
CA PHE A 29 -21.79 2.73 -14.73
C PHE A 29 -21.78 4.25 -14.99
N ASP A 30 -22.51 4.70 -16.01
CA ASP A 30 -22.79 6.10 -16.26
C ASP A 30 -24.11 6.48 -15.57
N PRO A 31 -24.08 7.30 -14.49
CA PRO A 31 -25.29 7.67 -13.75
C PRO A 31 -26.25 8.57 -14.53
N SER A 32 -25.83 9.12 -15.67
CA SER A 32 -26.71 9.93 -16.55
C SER A 32 -27.55 9.08 -17.50
N GLN A 33 -27.28 7.78 -17.58
CA GLN A 33 -27.99 6.83 -18.44
C GLN A 33 -28.84 5.85 -17.63
N ASP A 34 -29.80 5.21 -18.31
CA ASP A 34 -30.60 4.14 -17.67
C ASP A 34 -29.71 2.97 -17.26
N ILE A 35 -29.62 2.72 -15.96
CA ILE A 35 -28.79 1.66 -15.38
C ILE A 35 -29.20 0.29 -15.93
N GLY A 36 -30.49 0.04 -16.17
CA GLY A 36 -30.99 -1.22 -16.69
C GLY A 36 -30.56 -1.53 -18.14
N ARG A 37 -29.96 -0.58 -18.83
CA ARG A 37 -29.41 -0.73 -20.19
C ARG A 37 -27.88 -0.83 -20.23
N GLN A 38 -27.22 -0.82 -19.10
CA GLN A 38 -25.78 -0.90 -18.98
C GLN A 38 -25.38 -2.31 -18.55
N ASP A 39 -25.06 -3.17 -19.51
CA ASP A 39 -24.67 -4.55 -19.27
C ASP A 39 -23.31 -4.64 -18.55
N ASP A 40 -23.22 -5.61 -17.63
CA ASP A 40 -21.98 -6.02 -16.91
C ASP A 40 -21.20 -4.90 -16.20
N ARG A 41 -21.84 -3.76 -15.95
CA ARG A 41 -21.23 -2.64 -15.24
C ARG A 41 -21.30 -2.82 -13.73
N GLN A 42 -20.22 -2.47 -13.06
CA GLN A 42 -20.17 -2.44 -11.60
C GLN A 42 -20.98 -1.25 -11.07
N LEU A 43 -22.07 -1.54 -10.34
CA LEU A 43 -22.90 -0.50 -9.71
C LEU A 43 -22.33 0.01 -8.40
N GLY A 44 -21.40 -0.73 -7.79
CA GLY A 44 -20.71 -0.34 -6.56
C GLY A 44 -19.41 0.40 -6.81
N ASN A 45 -18.92 1.10 -5.80
CA ASN A 45 -17.59 1.67 -5.82
C ASN A 45 -16.58 0.65 -5.30
N LEU A 46 -15.84 0.00 -6.20
CA LEU A 46 -14.89 -1.08 -5.86
C LEU A 46 -13.81 -0.64 -4.86
N ALA A 47 -13.41 0.64 -4.90
CA ALA A 47 -12.40 1.16 -3.99
C ALA A 47 -12.81 1.10 -2.50
N VAL A 48 -14.11 0.98 -2.20
CA VAL A 48 -14.64 0.90 -0.83
C VAL A 48 -15.43 -0.38 -0.56
N SER A 49 -15.98 -1.02 -1.58
CA SER A 49 -16.89 -2.17 -1.42
C SER A 49 -16.24 -3.52 -1.69
N SER A 50 -15.11 -3.56 -2.39
CA SER A 50 -14.44 -4.80 -2.79
C SER A 50 -13.12 -4.98 -2.04
N PRO A 51 -13.10 -5.73 -0.93
CA PRO A 51 -11.86 -6.02 -0.22
C PRO A 51 -11.05 -7.08 -0.97
N PHE A 52 -9.74 -6.96 -0.91
CA PHE A 52 -8.78 -7.86 -1.54
C PHE A 52 -7.61 -8.16 -0.60
N GLU A 53 -6.93 -9.26 -0.80
CA GLU A 53 -5.65 -9.53 -0.12
C GLU A 53 -4.58 -8.58 -0.66
N PRO A 54 -3.99 -7.72 0.20
CA PRO A 54 -3.14 -6.62 -0.27
C PRO A 54 -1.76 -7.06 -0.76
N GLY A 55 -1.28 -8.23 -0.32
CA GLY A 55 0.09 -8.65 -0.53
C GLY A 55 1.09 -7.68 0.10
N SER A 56 2.20 -7.46 -0.57
CA SER A 56 3.36 -6.75 -0.01
C SER A 56 3.15 -5.27 0.35
N VAL A 57 2.07 -4.61 -0.08
CA VAL A 57 1.75 -3.26 0.42
C VAL A 57 1.45 -3.27 1.92
N ASN A 58 1.01 -4.42 2.47
CA ASN A 58 0.77 -4.61 3.89
C ASN A 58 2.05 -4.58 4.75
N LYS A 59 3.23 -4.77 4.14
CA LYS A 59 4.51 -4.75 4.84
C LYS A 59 4.84 -3.42 5.52
N ILE A 60 4.12 -2.34 5.16
CA ILE A 60 4.23 -1.06 5.85
C ILE A 60 3.92 -1.17 7.35
N ILE A 61 3.05 -2.09 7.76
CA ILE A 61 2.75 -2.34 9.18
C ILE A 61 3.99 -2.87 9.90
N THR A 62 4.67 -3.86 9.30
CA THR A 62 5.92 -4.40 9.87
C THR A 62 7.04 -3.36 9.84
N ALA A 63 7.17 -2.58 8.77
CA ALA A 63 8.15 -1.49 8.70
C ALA A 63 7.92 -0.47 9.83
N ALA A 64 6.69 0.00 9.99
CA ALA A 64 6.33 0.99 11.00
C ALA A 64 6.50 0.45 12.41
N SER A 65 6.00 -0.75 12.70
CA SER A 65 6.13 -1.35 14.05
C SER A 65 7.58 -1.68 14.40
N SER A 66 8.38 -2.16 13.45
CA SER A 66 9.79 -2.48 13.70
C SER A 66 10.61 -1.26 14.10
N ILE A 67 10.35 -0.11 13.48
CA ILE A 67 11.02 1.15 13.83
C ILE A 67 10.43 1.74 15.11
N GLU A 68 9.10 1.79 15.25
CA GLU A 68 8.43 2.37 16.42
C GLU A 68 8.81 1.66 17.73
N PHE A 69 8.91 0.35 17.70
CA PHE A 69 9.30 -0.45 18.88
C PHE A 69 10.81 -0.63 19.02
N GLY A 70 11.62 -0.02 18.14
CA GLY A 70 13.08 -0.03 18.23
C GLY A 70 13.71 -1.42 18.08
N VAL A 71 13.03 -2.36 17.38
CA VAL A 71 13.57 -3.72 17.18
C VAL A 71 14.56 -3.81 16.03
N THR A 72 14.71 -2.74 15.27
CA THR A 72 15.67 -2.55 14.18
C THR A 72 15.89 -1.06 13.91
N ASN A 73 16.84 -0.76 13.03
CA ASN A 73 17.04 0.56 12.43
C ASN A 73 17.20 0.41 10.90
N PRO A 74 17.09 1.49 10.11
CA PRO A 74 17.11 1.42 8.65
C PRO A 74 18.31 0.72 8.04
N ASP A 75 19.48 0.86 8.68
CA ASP A 75 20.80 0.43 8.16
C ASP A 75 21.26 -0.89 8.77
N GLU A 76 20.49 -1.48 9.70
CA GLU A 76 20.83 -2.78 10.27
C GLU A 76 20.91 -3.84 9.16
N MET A 77 22.07 -4.51 9.09
CA MET A 77 22.30 -5.59 8.12
C MET A 77 21.77 -6.91 8.63
N LEU A 78 20.80 -7.46 7.94
CA LEU A 78 20.15 -8.73 8.22
C LEU A 78 20.68 -9.80 7.25
N GLN A 79 20.99 -10.99 7.76
CA GLN A 79 21.30 -12.16 6.95
C GLN A 79 19.98 -12.86 6.62
N VAL A 80 19.40 -12.57 5.47
CA VAL A 80 18.08 -13.05 5.05
C VAL A 80 18.23 -14.35 4.26
N PRO A 81 17.82 -15.51 4.80
CA PRO A 81 17.85 -16.77 4.06
C PRO A 81 16.81 -16.78 2.93
N GLY A 82 16.95 -17.72 1.99
CA GLY A 82 16.00 -17.90 0.89
C GLY A 82 14.62 -18.39 1.32
N SER A 83 14.50 -18.91 2.54
CA SER A 83 13.23 -19.36 3.14
C SER A 83 13.28 -19.28 4.66
N ILE A 84 12.09 -19.24 5.28
CA ILE A 84 11.90 -19.27 6.73
C ILE A 84 10.74 -20.22 7.06
N ASP A 85 10.95 -21.09 8.06
CA ASP A 85 9.88 -21.91 8.61
C ASP A 85 9.22 -21.18 9.78
N MET A 86 7.92 -20.98 9.69
CA MET A 86 7.16 -20.24 10.69
C MET A 86 5.75 -20.82 10.83
N GLY A 87 5.40 -21.25 12.04
CA GLY A 87 4.07 -21.79 12.32
C GLY A 87 3.67 -23.01 11.50
N GLY A 88 4.63 -23.83 11.09
CA GLY A 88 4.40 -25.06 10.31
C GLY A 88 4.27 -24.85 8.80
N VAL A 89 4.56 -23.63 8.32
CA VAL A 89 4.65 -23.33 6.89
C VAL A 89 6.03 -22.79 6.54
N THR A 90 6.52 -23.12 5.35
CA THR A 90 7.76 -22.57 4.79
C THR A 90 7.43 -21.43 3.85
N VAL A 91 7.95 -20.24 4.14
CA VAL A 91 7.76 -19.05 3.32
C VAL A 91 9.05 -18.73 2.58
N HIS A 92 8.91 -18.38 1.30
CA HIS A 92 10.00 -18.02 0.40
C HIS A 92 9.85 -16.58 -0.08
N ASP A 93 10.95 -16.00 -0.53
CA ASP A 93 10.91 -14.77 -1.34
C ASP A 93 10.40 -15.09 -2.76
N ALA A 94 10.03 -14.03 -3.50
CA ALA A 94 9.49 -14.19 -4.87
C ALA A 94 10.53 -14.68 -5.88
N TRP A 95 11.79 -14.74 -5.50
CA TRP A 95 12.91 -15.26 -6.31
C TRP A 95 13.75 -16.20 -5.47
N ASN A 96 14.36 -17.19 -6.14
CA ASN A 96 15.22 -18.14 -5.46
C ASN A 96 16.61 -17.53 -5.20
N HIS A 97 17.05 -17.57 -3.95
CA HIS A 97 18.36 -17.08 -3.52
C HIS A 97 18.86 -17.83 -2.28
N GLY A 98 20.14 -17.76 -2.03
CA GLY A 98 20.75 -18.20 -0.77
C GLY A 98 20.54 -17.17 0.35
N THR A 99 21.44 -17.14 1.32
CA THR A 99 21.43 -16.07 2.34
C THR A 99 21.94 -14.77 1.74
N MET A 100 21.13 -13.70 1.83
CA MET A 100 21.42 -12.37 1.30
C MET A 100 21.57 -11.35 2.43
N PRO A 101 22.63 -10.51 2.39
CA PRO A 101 22.82 -9.43 3.35
C PRO A 101 21.96 -8.22 2.95
N TYR A 102 20.74 -8.11 3.47
CA TYR A 102 19.86 -6.94 3.25
C TYR A 102 19.91 -6.00 4.45
N THR A 103 19.97 -4.69 4.19
CA THR A 103 19.63 -3.71 5.21
C THR A 103 18.14 -3.84 5.55
N THR A 104 17.70 -3.32 6.71
CA THR A 104 16.25 -3.23 6.99
C THR A 104 15.53 -2.45 5.87
N THR A 105 16.12 -1.35 5.38
CA THR A 105 15.62 -0.62 4.20
C THR A 105 15.54 -1.54 2.98
N GLY A 106 16.55 -2.38 2.76
CA GLY A 106 16.60 -3.33 1.66
C GLY A 106 15.54 -4.41 1.72
N VAL A 107 15.18 -4.90 2.91
CA VAL A 107 14.07 -5.84 3.09
C VAL A 107 12.78 -5.29 2.45
N PHE A 108 12.47 -4.02 2.70
CA PHE A 108 11.26 -3.39 2.16
C PHE A 108 11.43 -2.92 0.71
N GLY A 109 12.61 -2.42 0.35
CA GLY A 109 12.94 -2.00 -1.03
C GLY A 109 12.91 -3.15 -2.02
N LYS A 110 13.43 -4.32 -1.63
CA LYS A 110 13.40 -5.58 -2.39
C LYS A 110 12.09 -6.36 -2.20
N SER A 111 11.28 -5.96 -1.22
CA SER A 111 10.03 -6.64 -0.88
C SER A 111 10.22 -8.09 -0.40
N SER A 112 11.30 -8.39 0.33
CA SER A 112 11.56 -9.71 0.89
C SER A 112 10.44 -10.13 1.85
N ASN A 113 9.83 -11.30 1.62
CA ASN A 113 8.88 -11.93 2.54
C ASN A 113 9.61 -12.42 3.79
N VAL A 114 10.72 -13.11 3.56
CA VAL A 114 11.52 -13.72 4.62
C VAL A 114 12.07 -12.66 5.57
N GLY A 115 12.69 -11.59 5.04
CA GLY A 115 13.19 -10.49 5.85
C GLY A 115 12.07 -9.76 6.61
N THR A 116 10.90 -9.61 5.99
CA THR A 116 9.72 -9.02 6.65
C THR A 116 9.27 -9.90 7.83
N LEU A 117 9.20 -11.23 7.66
CA LEU A 117 8.81 -12.14 8.73
C LEU A 117 9.85 -12.18 9.87
N MET A 118 11.15 -12.11 9.56
CA MET A 118 12.19 -11.99 10.59
C MET A 118 11.99 -10.73 11.46
N LEU A 119 11.64 -9.61 10.84
CA LEU A 119 11.33 -8.37 11.56
C LEU A 119 9.99 -8.47 12.33
N ALA A 120 8.96 -9.07 11.73
CA ALA A 120 7.68 -9.28 12.39
C ALA A 120 7.83 -10.17 13.63
N GLN A 121 8.67 -11.21 13.60
CA GLN A 121 8.97 -12.02 14.78
C GLN A 121 9.60 -11.21 15.90
N ARG A 122 10.48 -10.25 15.60
CA ARG A 122 11.07 -9.36 16.61
C ARG A 122 10.04 -8.41 17.23
N VAL A 123 9.05 -7.97 16.44
CA VAL A 123 7.93 -7.14 16.91
C VAL A 123 7.02 -7.95 17.83
N GLY A 124 6.70 -9.17 17.44
CA GLY A 124 5.73 -10.04 18.09
C GLY A 124 4.29 -9.85 17.60
N PRO A 125 3.46 -10.91 17.69
CA PRO A 125 2.11 -10.91 17.13
C PRO A 125 1.18 -9.87 17.76
N GLU A 126 1.24 -9.67 19.08
CA GLU A 126 0.36 -8.73 19.77
C GLU A 126 0.62 -7.29 19.35
N ARG A 127 1.89 -6.85 19.32
CA ARG A 127 2.27 -5.50 18.89
C ARG A 127 1.98 -5.28 17.41
N TRP A 128 2.18 -6.33 16.60
CA TRP A 128 1.87 -6.26 15.17
C TRP A 128 0.36 -6.09 14.95
N ASN A 129 -0.48 -6.85 15.67
CA ASN A 129 -1.93 -6.73 15.60
C ASN A 129 -2.41 -5.36 16.07
N GLU A 130 -1.91 -4.86 17.20
CA GLU A 130 -2.21 -3.50 17.68
C GLU A 130 -1.88 -2.44 16.63
N MET A 131 -0.74 -2.59 15.95
CA MET A 131 -0.34 -1.67 14.88
C MET A 131 -1.28 -1.76 13.68
N ALA A 132 -1.69 -2.96 13.28
CA ALA A 132 -2.66 -3.15 12.19
C ALA A 132 -4.01 -2.47 12.50
N GLU A 133 -4.50 -2.58 13.73
CA GLU A 133 -5.72 -1.90 14.19
C GLU A 133 -5.58 -0.38 14.16
N LYS A 134 -4.45 0.17 14.61
CA LYS A 134 -4.14 1.62 14.53
C LYS A 134 -4.10 2.12 13.10
N PHE A 135 -3.60 1.33 12.16
CA PHE A 135 -3.66 1.62 10.73
C PHE A 135 -5.09 1.56 10.16
N GLY A 136 -6.08 1.06 10.92
CA GLY A 136 -7.50 1.02 10.55
C GLY A 136 -7.93 -0.24 9.82
N LEU A 137 -7.14 -1.32 9.87
CA LEU A 137 -7.53 -2.60 9.30
C LEU A 137 -8.66 -3.26 10.09
N GLY A 138 -9.54 -3.96 9.39
CA GLY A 138 -10.72 -4.60 9.97
C GLY A 138 -11.84 -3.61 10.38
N GLN A 139 -11.71 -2.32 10.02
CA GLN A 139 -12.66 -1.26 10.38
C GLN A 139 -13.10 -0.52 9.11
N ARG A 140 -14.38 -0.11 9.04
CA ARG A 140 -14.82 0.82 8.01
C ARG A 140 -14.10 2.15 8.17
N THR A 141 -13.80 2.81 7.06
CA THR A 141 -13.12 4.12 7.10
C THR A 141 -14.04 5.24 7.55
N GLY A 142 -15.35 5.04 7.44
CA GLY A 142 -16.35 6.06 7.76
C GLY A 142 -16.51 7.12 6.66
N VAL A 143 -16.08 6.83 5.44
CA VAL A 143 -16.18 7.76 4.29
C VAL A 143 -17.62 8.07 3.90
N GLY A 144 -18.60 7.28 4.37
CA GLY A 144 -20.02 7.51 4.15
C GLY A 144 -20.56 7.02 2.79
N LEU A 145 -19.79 6.22 2.06
CA LEU A 145 -20.25 5.65 0.80
C LEU A 145 -21.02 4.34 1.02
N PRO A 146 -22.07 4.07 0.23
CA PRO A 146 -22.81 2.82 0.31
C PRO A 146 -21.94 1.60 0.03
N GLY A 147 -22.23 0.49 0.73
CA GLY A 147 -21.54 -0.77 0.51
C GLY A 147 -20.10 -0.83 1.03
N GLU A 148 -19.66 0.15 1.83
CA GLU A 148 -18.32 0.15 2.40
C GLU A 148 -18.06 -1.13 3.20
N SER A 149 -16.97 -1.84 2.85
CA SER A 149 -16.48 -3.02 3.55
C SER A 149 -15.47 -2.66 4.64
N ALA A 150 -15.55 -3.36 5.76
CA ALA A 150 -14.51 -3.28 6.80
C ALA A 150 -13.24 -4.09 6.43
N GLY A 151 -13.27 -4.87 5.35
CA GLY A 151 -12.27 -5.90 5.13
C GLY A 151 -12.39 -7.04 6.13
N LEU A 152 -11.36 -7.88 6.19
CA LEU A 152 -11.27 -8.98 7.13
C LEU A 152 -9.88 -9.02 7.74
N VAL A 153 -9.80 -8.93 9.05
CA VAL A 153 -8.58 -9.25 9.82
C VAL A 153 -9.00 -10.28 10.86
N PRO A 154 -8.42 -11.49 10.85
CA PRO A 154 -8.75 -12.48 11.88
C PRO A 154 -8.44 -11.94 13.27
N PRO A 155 -9.32 -12.08 14.27
CA PRO A 155 -9.00 -11.74 15.65
C PRO A 155 -7.81 -12.56 16.15
N ILE A 156 -6.96 -11.94 16.96
CA ILE A 156 -5.69 -12.55 17.39
C ILE A 156 -5.89 -13.88 18.17
N ASP A 157 -6.98 -14.00 18.90
CA ASP A 157 -7.35 -15.22 19.64
C ASP A 157 -7.77 -16.39 18.71
N GLN A 158 -8.02 -16.10 17.42
CA GLN A 158 -8.34 -17.10 16.39
C GLN A 158 -7.13 -17.43 15.49
N TRP A 159 -5.96 -16.84 15.75
CA TRP A 159 -4.79 -17.12 14.94
C TRP A 159 -4.33 -18.56 15.13
N SER A 160 -4.13 -19.25 14.02
CA SER A 160 -3.42 -20.53 13.97
C SER A 160 -1.90 -20.31 14.01
N GLY A 161 -1.13 -21.39 14.16
CA GLY A 161 0.33 -21.31 14.08
C GLY A 161 0.84 -20.64 12.81
N SER A 162 0.16 -20.82 11.66
CA SER A 162 0.53 -20.23 10.36
C SER A 162 0.00 -18.82 10.12
N SER A 163 -0.93 -18.31 10.94
CA SER A 163 -1.52 -16.99 10.71
C SER A 163 -0.46 -15.90 10.69
N PHE A 164 0.44 -15.90 11.68
CA PHE A 164 1.49 -14.89 11.75
C PHE A 164 2.61 -15.05 10.71
N ALA A 165 2.65 -16.18 9.98
CA ALA A 165 3.50 -16.33 8.80
C ALA A 165 2.90 -15.68 7.54
N ASN A 166 1.60 -15.41 7.51
CA ASN A 166 0.89 -14.88 6.35
C ASN A 166 0.50 -13.41 6.50
N LEU A 167 -0.03 -13.02 7.66
CA LEU A 167 -0.56 -11.67 7.88
C LEU A 167 0.47 -10.56 7.60
N PRO A 168 1.74 -10.63 8.08
CA PRO A 168 2.71 -9.57 7.83
C PRO A 168 3.09 -9.38 6.36
N ILE A 169 2.92 -10.40 5.52
CA ILE A 169 3.18 -10.34 4.08
C ILE A 169 1.92 -10.04 3.26
N GLY A 170 0.77 -9.86 3.92
CA GLY A 170 -0.49 -9.42 3.31
C GLY A 170 -1.34 -10.52 2.73
N GLN A 171 -1.24 -11.73 3.29
CA GLN A 171 -2.11 -12.89 3.02
C GLN A 171 -2.91 -13.26 4.25
N GLY A 172 -4.08 -13.88 4.07
CA GLY A 172 -4.97 -14.27 5.17
C GLY A 172 -5.71 -13.09 5.82
N LEU A 173 -5.67 -11.91 5.23
CA LEU A 173 -6.47 -10.74 5.58
C LEU A 173 -6.94 -10.05 4.30
N SER A 174 -7.97 -9.21 4.39
CA SER A 174 -8.38 -8.39 3.27
C SER A 174 -8.67 -6.96 3.68
N MET A 175 -8.46 -6.03 2.74
CA MET A 175 -8.72 -4.61 2.91
C MET A 175 -9.25 -4.00 1.62
N THR A 176 -9.93 -2.88 1.71
CA THR A 176 -10.32 -2.07 0.55
C THR A 176 -9.16 -1.19 0.09
N LEU A 177 -9.24 -0.70 -1.14
CA LEU A 177 -8.24 0.24 -1.68
C LEU A 177 -8.19 1.54 -0.86
N LEU A 178 -9.34 2.00 -0.35
CA LEU A 178 -9.39 3.19 0.50
C LEU A 178 -8.69 2.96 1.85
N GLN A 179 -8.88 1.78 2.50
CA GLN A 179 -8.14 1.41 3.70
C GLN A 179 -6.63 1.36 3.44
N MET A 180 -6.21 0.71 2.35
CA MET A 180 -4.81 0.68 1.93
C MET A 180 -4.23 2.09 1.78
N SER A 181 -4.93 2.99 1.09
CA SER A 181 -4.50 4.38 0.90
C SER A 181 -4.41 5.13 2.23
N GLY A 182 -5.33 4.88 3.17
CA GLY A 182 -5.32 5.46 4.52
C GLY A 182 -4.11 5.04 5.36
N MET A 183 -3.59 3.82 5.17
CA MET A 183 -2.37 3.37 5.85
C MET A 183 -1.15 4.21 5.41
N TYR A 184 -1.02 4.46 4.11
CA TYR A 184 0.06 5.28 3.56
C TYR A 184 -0.13 6.76 3.90
N GLN A 185 -1.39 7.23 3.98
CA GLN A 185 -1.70 8.58 4.44
C GLN A 185 -1.21 8.80 5.88
N ALA A 186 -1.33 7.82 6.77
CA ALA A 186 -0.82 7.93 8.13
C ALA A 186 0.71 8.18 8.15
N ILE A 187 1.47 7.45 7.34
CA ILE A 187 2.93 7.64 7.22
C ILE A 187 3.28 8.96 6.52
N ALA A 188 2.52 9.35 5.48
CA ALA A 188 2.67 10.63 4.80
C ALA A 188 2.36 11.83 5.72
N ASN A 189 1.51 11.66 6.72
CA ASN A 189 1.09 12.68 7.68
C ASN A 189 1.78 12.53 9.04
N ASP A 190 3.07 12.28 9.03
CA ASP A 190 3.90 12.18 10.23
C ASP A 190 3.29 11.28 11.33
N GLY A 191 2.72 10.15 10.92
CA GLY A 191 2.19 9.11 11.79
C GLY A 191 0.76 9.32 12.30
N VAL A 192 0.01 10.27 11.74
CA VAL A 192 -1.39 10.50 12.08
C VAL A 192 -2.31 10.09 10.93
N ARG A 193 -3.08 9.03 11.13
CA ARG A 193 -4.13 8.63 10.20
C ARG A 193 -5.34 9.55 10.36
N ILE A 194 -5.78 10.14 9.27
CA ILE A 194 -7.01 10.94 9.21
C ILE A 194 -8.08 10.09 8.50
N PRO A 195 -9.25 9.82 9.12
CA PRO A 195 -10.35 9.17 8.42
C PRO A 195 -10.68 9.91 7.11
N PRO A 196 -10.77 9.22 5.97
CA PRO A 196 -11.01 9.86 4.69
C PRO A 196 -12.42 10.48 4.64
N ARG A 197 -12.55 11.62 3.94
CA ARG A 197 -13.83 12.26 3.70
C ARG A 197 -13.98 12.71 2.25
N ILE A 198 -15.21 12.68 1.75
CA ILE A 198 -15.57 13.14 0.39
C ILE A 198 -16.38 14.43 0.41
N ILE A 199 -17.03 14.75 1.55
CA ILE A 199 -17.80 15.98 1.71
C ILE A 199 -16.97 16.95 2.54
N LYS A 200 -16.70 18.12 1.99
CA LYS A 200 -16.00 19.21 2.66
C LYS A 200 -16.96 20.27 3.17
N THR A 201 -17.95 20.62 2.35
CA THR A 201 -18.90 21.69 2.61
C THR A 201 -20.25 21.31 2.01
N THR A 202 -21.33 21.53 2.74
CA THR A 202 -22.70 21.49 2.22
C THR A 202 -23.18 22.93 1.96
N VAL A 203 -24.00 23.10 0.91
CA VAL A 203 -24.57 24.40 0.55
C VAL A 203 -26.09 24.28 0.57
N ALA A 204 -26.74 25.01 1.48
CA ALA A 204 -28.19 25.04 1.59
C ALA A 204 -28.84 25.81 0.40
N ALA A 205 -30.15 25.65 0.22
CA ALA A 205 -30.87 26.30 -0.88
C ALA A 205 -30.81 27.83 -0.86
N ASP A 206 -30.62 28.43 0.30
CA ASP A 206 -30.42 29.87 0.50
C ASP A 206 -28.99 30.36 0.26
N GLY A 207 -28.08 29.43 -0.14
CA GLY A 207 -26.67 29.73 -0.35
C GLY A 207 -25.79 29.64 0.90
N THR A 208 -26.36 29.36 2.07
CA THR A 208 -25.60 29.17 3.32
C THR A 208 -24.64 28.01 3.18
N ARG A 209 -23.36 28.24 3.47
CA ARG A 209 -22.31 27.23 3.45
C ARG A 209 -22.07 26.72 4.86
N ILE A 210 -22.07 25.41 5.00
CA ILE A 210 -21.80 24.70 6.27
C ILE A 210 -20.62 23.77 6.01
N ASP A 211 -19.46 24.10 6.59
CA ASP A 211 -18.30 23.25 6.48
C ASP A 211 -18.45 22.05 7.41
N GLU A 212 -18.23 20.85 6.85
CA GLU A 212 -18.21 19.62 7.63
C GLU A 212 -17.00 19.60 8.57
N PRO A 213 -17.18 19.17 9.82
CA PRO A 213 -16.06 19.08 10.77
C PRO A 213 -14.97 18.15 10.22
N ARG A 214 -13.73 18.52 10.45
CA ARG A 214 -12.60 17.65 10.09
C ARG A 214 -12.60 16.43 11.03
N PRO A 215 -12.43 15.22 10.50
CA PRO A 215 -12.26 14.03 11.34
C PRO A 215 -11.07 14.18 12.29
N GLU A 216 -11.21 13.66 13.50
CA GLU A 216 -10.10 13.60 14.44
C GLU A 216 -9.04 12.62 13.96
N GLY A 217 -7.78 13.01 14.04
CA GLY A 217 -6.64 12.18 13.66
C GLY A 217 -6.31 11.12 14.70
N ILE A 218 -5.92 9.95 14.24
CA ILE A 218 -5.54 8.81 15.06
C ILE A 218 -4.02 8.64 14.97
N ARG A 219 -3.31 8.77 16.10
CA ARG A 219 -1.87 8.53 16.17
C ARG A 219 -1.58 7.05 15.99
N VAL A 220 -0.87 6.70 14.91
CA VAL A 220 -0.44 5.34 14.59
C VAL A 220 0.97 5.10 15.10
N VAL A 221 1.89 5.98 14.71
CA VAL A 221 3.31 5.96 15.12
C VAL A 221 3.79 7.38 15.43
N SER A 222 4.97 7.50 16.02
CA SER A 222 5.63 8.79 16.26
C SER A 222 5.96 9.50 14.93
N PRO A 223 6.08 10.84 14.93
CA PRO A 223 6.51 11.58 13.73
C PRO A 223 7.88 11.14 13.23
N GLU A 224 8.78 10.76 14.14
CA GLU A 224 10.12 10.28 13.82
C GLU A 224 10.06 8.95 13.07
N THR A 225 9.30 7.99 13.58
CA THR A 225 9.06 6.70 12.92
C THR A 225 8.46 6.89 11.54
N ALA A 226 7.44 7.74 11.41
CA ALA A 226 6.80 7.98 10.12
C ALA A 226 7.78 8.51 9.07
N ARG A 227 8.62 9.49 9.44
CA ARG A 227 9.66 10.04 8.54
C ARG A 227 10.71 9.00 8.20
N THR A 228 11.13 8.20 9.16
CA THR A 228 12.09 7.11 8.95
C THR A 228 11.55 6.08 7.97
N VAL A 229 10.33 5.59 8.18
CA VAL A 229 9.67 4.62 7.30
C VAL A 229 9.45 5.21 5.91
N ARG A 230 9.00 6.45 5.81
CA ARG A 230 8.83 7.14 4.53
C ARG A 230 10.15 7.25 3.76
N ASN A 231 11.25 7.58 4.46
CA ASN A 231 12.56 7.61 3.84
C ASN A 231 13.02 6.21 3.38
N MET A 232 12.83 5.17 4.20
CA MET A 232 13.13 3.79 3.81
C MET A 232 12.35 3.37 2.56
N LEU A 233 11.07 3.74 2.44
CA LEU A 233 10.22 3.37 1.32
C LEU A 233 10.55 4.10 0.01
N ARG A 234 11.46 5.08 0.00
CA ARG A 234 12.06 5.62 -1.23
C ARG A 234 12.86 4.55 -1.96
N ALA A 235 13.42 3.60 -1.23
CA ALA A 235 14.13 2.46 -1.80
C ALA A 235 13.31 1.66 -2.83
N VAL A 236 11.98 1.64 -2.69
CA VAL A 236 11.08 0.91 -3.60
C VAL A 236 11.13 1.48 -5.03
N VAL A 237 11.24 2.80 -5.17
CA VAL A 237 11.31 3.47 -6.48
C VAL A 237 12.74 3.76 -6.94
N GLN A 238 13.74 3.39 -6.14
CA GLN A 238 15.15 3.60 -6.47
C GLN A 238 15.54 2.84 -7.73
N LYS A 239 16.26 3.51 -8.62
CA LYS A 239 16.84 2.92 -9.83
C LYS A 239 18.32 2.59 -9.58
N ASP A 240 18.74 1.45 -10.06
CA ASP A 240 20.16 1.04 -10.09
C ASP A 240 20.42 0.27 -11.38
N PRO A 241 21.26 0.80 -12.30
CA PRO A 241 21.60 0.12 -13.55
C PRO A 241 22.24 -1.26 -13.34
N MET A 242 22.90 -1.49 -12.21
CA MET A 242 23.49 -2.78 -11.86
C MET A 242 22.51 -3.76 -11.22
N GLY A 243 21.33 -3.28 -10.82
CA GLY A 243 20.25 -4.08 -10.23
C GLY A 243 20.40 -4.40 -8.73
N TYR A 244 21.61 -4.28 -8.17
CA TYR A 244 21.85 -4.65 -6.76
C TYR A 244 21.10 -3.77 -5.77
N GLN A 245 21.03 -2.48 -6.05
CA GLN A 245 20.38 -1.48 -5.20
C GLN A 245 19.02 -1.02 -5.81
N GLN A 246 18.46 -1.75 -6.78
CA GLN A 246 17.21 -1.41 -7.41
C GLN A 246 16.02 -1.86 -6.58
N GLY A 247 15.03 -0.97 -6.45
CA GLY A 247 13.74 -1.27 -5.83
C GLY A 247 12.75 -1.95 -6.79
N THR A 248 11.66 -2.50 -6.22
CA THR A 248 10.64 -3.26 -6.97
C THR A 248 9.71 -2.40 -7.83
N GLY A 249 9.66 -1.10 -7.58
CA GLY A 249 8.76 -0.15 -8.25
C GLY A 249 9.48 1.00 -8.93
N SER A 250 10.69 0.79 -9.45
CA SER A 250 11.52 1.84 -10.05
C SER A 250 10.85 2.58 -11.22
N GLY A 251 9.85 1.97 -11.87
CA GLY A 251 9.03 2.61 -12.90
C GLY A 251 8.10 3.73 -12.39
N ALA A 252 7.90 3.84 -11.06
CA ALA A 252 7.10 4.92 -10.45
C ALA A 252 7.91 6.18 -10.13
N ALA A 253 9.23 6.16 -10.32
CA ALA A 253 10.07 7.33 -10.04
C ALA A 253 9.69 8.52 -10.94
N VAL A 254 9.56 9.70 -10.36
CA VAL A 254 9.28 10.96 -11.07
C VAL A 254 10.52 11.85 -10.98
N GLU A 255 11.01 12.31 -12.14
CA GLU A 255 12.21 13.14 -12.20
C GLU A 255 12.01 14.46 -11.44
N GLY A 256 13.01 14.82 -10.65
CA GLY A 256 12.99 16.04 -9.80
C GLY A 256 12.21 15.89 -8.51
N TYR A 257 11.60 14.72 -8.24
CA TYR A 257 10.86 14.47 -7.01
C TYR A 257 11.32 13.20 -6.30
N GLN A 258 11.33 13.26 -4.98
CA GLN A 258 11.48 12.08 -4.15
C GLN A 258 10.11 11.40 -4.01
N ILE A 259 9.99 10.17 -4.45
CA ILE A 259 8.76 9.37 -4.29
C ILE A 259 9.06 8.23 -3.31
N ALA A 260 8.13 7.95 -2.42
CA ALA A 260 8.15 6.76 -1.58
C ALA A 260 6.88 5.92 -1.83
N GLY A 261 6.97 4.63 -1.62
CA GLY A 261 5.79 3.77 -1.81
C GLY A 261 6.08 2.30 -1.62
N LYS A 262 5.14 1.47 -2.01
CA LYS A 262 5.27 0.01 -1.96
C LYS A 262 4.45 -0.64 -3.05
N THR A 263 5.06 -1.62 -3.70
CA THR A 263 4.40 -2.54 -4.64
C THR A 263 3.78 -3.72 -3.89
N GLY A 264 2.70 -4.26 -4.42
CA GLY A 264 2.08 -5.47 -3.89
C GLY A 264 1.64 -6.43 -4.99
N THR A 265 1.73 -7.71 -4.68
CA THR A 265 1.22 -8.82 -5.49
C THR A 265 0.63 -9.83 -4.52
N ALA A 266 -0.61 -10.25 -4.75
CA ALA A 266 -1.23 -11.34 -4.04
C ALA A 266 -1.99 -12.23 -5.01
N GLN A 267 -1.87 -13.55 -4.85
CA GLN A 267 -2.71 -14.50 -5.58
C GLN A 267 -4.16 -14.33 -5.14
N GLN A 268 -5.08 -14.53 -6.06
CA GLN A 268 -6.51 -14.50 -5.75
C GLN A 268 -6.97 -15.88 -5.26
N ILE A 269 -7.92 -15.88 -4.33
CA ILE A 269 -8.53 -17.11 -3.83
C ILE A 269 -9.53 -17.61 -4.88
N ASN A 270 -9.44 -18.88 -5.23
CA ASN A 270 -10.43 -19.58 -6.02
C ASN A 270 -11.62 -19.97 -5.12
N PRO A 271 -12.80 -19.38 -5.32
CA PRO A 271 -13.96 -19.66 -4.47
C PRO A 271 -14.47 -21.10 -4.59
N GLY A 272 -14.09 -21.83 -5.64
CA GLY A 272 -14.50 -23.20 -5.85
C GLY A 272 -13.79 -24.22 -4.94
N CYS A 273 -12.58 -23.91 -4.47
CA CYS A 273 -11.80 -24.80 -3.60
C CYS A 273 -11.29 -24.13 -2.32
N GLY A 274 -11.36 -22.79 -2.22
CA GLY A 274 -10.71 -22.06 -1.13
C GLY A 274 -9.18 -22.04 -1.23
N CYS A 275 -8.60 -22.53 -2.32
CA CYS A 275 -7.18 -22.49 -2.63
C CYS A 275 -6.85 -21.22 -3.43
N TYR A 276 -5.56 -20.91 -3.60
CA TYR A 276 -5.14 -19.83 -4.49
C TYR A 276 -5.14 -20.28 -5.95
N TYR A 277 -5.46 -19.34 -6.86
CA TYR A 277 -5.18 -19.51 -8.28
C TYR A 277 -3.66 -19.44 -8.53
N ASP A 278 -3.16 -20.18 -9.49
CA ASP A 278 -1.73 -20.17 -9.85
C ASP A 278 -1.32 -18.90 -10.62
N ASP A 279 -2.24 -18.29 -11.38
CA ASP A 279 -1.98 -17.26 -12.38
C ASP A 279 -2.91 -16.03 -12.29
N VAL A 280 -3.76 -15.94 -11.27
CA VAL A 280 -4.68 -14.82 -11.06
C VAL A 280 -4.24 -14.00 -9.85
N TYR A 281 -4.02 -12.69 -10.04
CA TYR A 281 -3.42 -11.85 -9.02
C TYR A 281 -4.15 -10.53 -8.80
N TRP A 282 -4.07 -10.05 -7.56
CA TRP A 282 -4.21 -8.64 -7.23
C TRP A 282 -2.84 -7.98 -7.36
N ILE A 283 -2.76 -6.92 -8.18
CA ILE A 283 -1.56 -6.09 -8.29
C ILE A 283 -1.88 -4.73 -7.68
N THR A 284 -1.05 -4.30 -6.75
CA THR A 284 -1.26 -3.06 -6.00
C THR A 284 -0.02 -2.19 -5.97
N PHE A 285 -0.23 -0.90 -5.81
CA PHE A 285 0.82 0.04 -5.47
C PHE A 285 0.22 1.19 -4.65
N ALA A 286 0.93 1.62 -3.62
CA ALA A 286 0.64 2.87 -2.92
C ALA A 286 1.88 3.76 -2.92
N SER A 287 1.72 5.05 -3.26
CA SER A 287 2.77 6.06 -3.25
C SER A 287 2.48 7.21 -2.30
N MET A 288 3.53 7.91 -1.91
CA MET A 288 3.52 9.17 -1.17
C MET A 288 4.36 10.17 -1.98
N ALA A 289 3.75 11.25 -2.44
CA ALA A 289 4.35 12.16 -3.42
C ALA A 289 4.16 13.65 -3.05
N PRO A 290 5.25 14.45 -2.98
CA PRO A 290 6.63 14.00 -2.84
C PRO A 290 6.87 13.40 -1.46
N SER A 291 7.91 12.58 -1.27
CA SER A 291 8.13 11.90 0.02
C SER A 291 8.79 12.79 1.07
N ASP A 292 9.50 13.83 0.68
CA ASP A 292 10.13 14.80 1.57
C ASP A 292 9.11 15.75 2.23
N ASP A 293 8.07 16.18 1.49
CA ASP A 293 6.91 16.92 2.02
C ASP A 293 5.62 16.39 1.37
N PRO A 294 5.04 15.31 1.88
CA PRO A 294 3.92 14.66 1.23
C PRO A 294 2.69 15.55 1.06
N ARG A 295 2.23 15.62 -0.20
CA ARG A 295 1.01 16.33 -0.60
C ARG A 295 -0.08 15.34 -0.98
N TYR A 296 0.30 14.24 -1.63
CA TYR A 296 -0.62 13.24 -2.14
C TYR A 296 -0.23 11.84 -1.69
N VAL A 297 -1.25 11.03 -1.49
CA VAL A 297 -1.14 9.58 -1.42
C VAL A 297 -1.97 9.00 -2.54
N VAL A 298 -1.35 8.16 -3.36
CA VAL A 298 -2.03 7.50 -4.48
C VAL A 298 -2.02 6.00 -4.25
N GLY A 299 -3.20 5.40 -4.17
CA GLY A 299 -3.39 3.96 -4.14
C GLY A 299 -3.95 3.46 -5.47
N VAL A 300 -3.39 2.36 -5.98
CA VAL A 300 -3.86 1.68 -7.19
C VAL A 300 -4.04 0.20 -6.91
N MET A 301 -5.12 -0.37 -7.42
CA MET A 301 -5.38 -1.81 -7.44
C MET A 301 -5.80 -2.22 -8.85
N MET A 302 -5.22 -3.32 -9.34
CA MET A 302 -5.54 -3.95 -10.61
C MET A 302 -5.98 -5.39 -10.35
N ASP A 303 -7.16 -5.75 -10.83
CA ASP A 303 -7.71 -7.10 -10.78
C ASP A 303 -7.22 -7.88 -12.00
N ASN A 304 -6.39 -8.86 -11.75
CA ASN A 304 -5.88 -9.79 -12.75
C ASN A 304 -5.37 -9.12 -14.04
N PRO A 305 -4.39 -8.19 -13.96
CA PRO A 305 -3.79 -7.62 -15.16
C PRO A 305 -3.10 -8.72 -15.97
N HIS A 306 -3.15 -8.60 -17.31
CA HIS A 306 -2.31 -9.44 -18.16
C HIS A 306 -0.85 -9.10 -17.88
N ARG A 307 -0.12 -10.08 -17.39
CA ARG A 307 1.28 -9.88 -17.06
C ARG A 307 2.10 -9.61 -18.31
N THR A 308 2.93 -8.58 -18.25
CA THR A 308 4.06 -8.46 -19.16
C THR A 308 5.02 -9.62 -18.95
N ALA A 309 5.97 -9.84 -19.85
CA ALA A 309 6.85 -11.03 -19.86
C ALA A 309 7.56 -11.34 -18.52
N ASP A 310 7.76 -10.35 -17.65
CA ASP A 310 8.35 -10.51 -16.31
C ASP A 310 7.32 -10.59 -15.17
N GLY A 311 6.04 -10.32 -15.47
CA GLY A 311 4.91 -10.46 -14.56
C GLY A 311 5.00 -9.65 -13.26
N SER A 312 5.87 -8.65 -13.16
CA SER A 312 6.11 -7.89 -11.94
C SER A 312 5.18 -6.68 -11.81
N PRO A 313 4.78 -6.28 -10.59
CA PRO A 313 4.02 -5.04 -10.37
C PRO A 313 4.80 -3.79 -10.76
N GLY A 314 6.13 -3.88 -10.85
CA GLY A 314 7.00 -2.81 -11.33
C GLY A 314 6.73 -2.42 -12.79
N THR A 315 6.23 -3.34 -13.61
CA THR A 315 5.92 -3.13 -15.03
C THR A 315 4.44 -2.87 -15.31
N THR A 316 3.56 -3.08 -14.33
CA THR A 316 2.10 -2.88 -14.46
C THR A 316 1.61 -1.66 -13.69
N ALA A 317 1.63 -1.70 -12.35
CA ALA A 317 1.11 -0.62 -11.51
C ALA A 317 2.07 0.58 -11.41
N ALA A 318 3.39 0.35 -11.43
CA ALA A 318 4.36 1.43 -11.26
C ALA A 318 4.28 2.52 -12.36
N PRO A 319 4.13 2.20 -13.67
CA PRO A 319 3.93 3.24 -14.69
C PRO A 319 2.64 4.04 -14.49
N LEU A 320 1.57 3.42 -13.98
CA LEU A 320 0.33 4.14 -13.68
C LEU A 320 0.53 5.12 -12.51
N ILE A 321 1.19 4.68 -11.44
CA ILE A 321 1.59 5.56 -10.32
C ILE A 321 2.44 6.72 -10.83
N HIS A 322 3.47 6.45 -11.65
CA HIS A 322 4.29 7.51 -12.26
C HIS A 322 3.45 8.57 -12.96
N ASN A 323 2.51 8.14 -13.81
CA ASN A 323 1.68 9.06 -14.57
C ASN A 323 0.77 9.90 -13.68
N ILE A 324 0.17 9.30 -12.65
CA ILE A 324 -0.70 10.01 -11.71
C ILE A 324 0.11 11.00 -10.87
N ASP A 325 1.20 10.56 -10.25
CA ASP A 325 2.07 11.40 -9.40
C ASP A 325 2.66 12.55 -10.22
N ALA A 326 3.23 12.28 -11.40
CA ALA A 326 3.80 13.31 -12.26
C ALA A 326 2.75 14.35 -12.66
N TRP A 327 1.54 13.91 -13.03
CA TRP A 327 0.45 14.82 -13.40
C TRP A 327 0.01 15.70 -12.23
N LEU A 328 -0.17 15.13 -11.04
CA LEU A 328 -0.56 15.86 -9.82
C LEU A 328 0.50 16.90 -9.44
N LEU A 329 1.77 16.48 -9.38
CA LEU A 329 2.87 17.34 -8.97
C LEU A 329 3.06 18.53 -9.94
N GLN A 330 2.94 18.29 -11.24
CA GLN A 330 3.03 19.35 -12.26
C GLN A 330 1.82 20.28 -12.25
N ARG A 331 0.61 19.70 -12.22
CA ARG A 331 -0.64 20.48 -12.22
C ARG A 331 -0.71 21.45 -11.05
N GLU A 332 -0.39 20.98 -9.86
CA GLU A 332 -0.45 21.75 -8.62
C GLU A 332 0.83 22.56 -8.38
N ARG A 333 1.78 22.54 -9.33
CA ARG A 333 3.04 23.30 -9.28
C ARG A 333 3.81 23.05 -7.98
N ILE A 334 3.84 21.79 -7.54
CA ILE A 334 4.59 21.42 -6.36
C ILE A 334 6.09 21.68 -6.62
N PRO A 335 6.81 22.33 -5.71
CA PRO A 335 8.24 22.54 -5.86
C PRO A 335 9.00 21.22 -6.00
N LEU A 336 10.09 21.22 -6.75
CA LEU A 336 10.97 20.06 -6.84
C LEU A 336 11.51 19.68 -5.46
N SER A 337 11.67 18.40 -5.23
CA SER A 337 12.28 17.91 -3.99
C SER A 337 13.75 18.36 -3.89
N PRO A 338 14.27 18.54 -2.66
CA PRO A 338 15.70 18.76 -2.46
C PRO A 338 16.50 17.52 -2.92
N ASP A 339 17.82 17.69 -3.07
CA ASP A 339 18.71 16.58 -3.38
C ASP A 339 18.52 15.45 -2.35
N PRO A 340 18.17 14.24 -2.77
CA PRO A 340 17.93 13.12 -1.87
C PRO A 340 19.22 12.58 -1.21
N GLY A 341 20.37 13.05 -1.60
CA GLY A 341 21.67 12.48 -1.22
C GLY A 341 21.98 11.19 -1.99
N PRO A 342 22.94 10.40 -1.49
CA PRO A 342 23.35 9.15 -2.13
C PRO A 342 22.19 8.13 -2.14
N PRO A 343 22.22 7.18 -3.08
CA PRO A 343 21.27 6.06 -3.08
C PRO A 343 21.27 5.32 -1.74
N LEU A 344 20.07 4.85 -1.35
CA LEU A 344 19.93 4.03 -0.16
C LEU A 344 20.59 2.66 -0.37
N THR A 345 21.27 2.15 0.63
CA THR A 345 21.85 0.81 0.60
C THR A 345 20.76 -0.22 0.88
N LEU A 346 20.53 -1.12 -0.08
CA LEU A 346 19.53 -2.19 0.05
C LEU A 346 20.17 -3.52 0.41
N GLN A 347 21.35 -3.81 -0.17
CA GLN A 347 22.09 -5.03 0.13
C GLN A 347 23.57 -4.74 0.27
N GLY A 348 24.22 -5.53 1.13
CA GLY A 348 25.68 -5.56 1.23
C GLY A 348 26.33 -6.26 0.01
N THR A 349 27.61 -6.01 -0.16
CA THR A 349 28.46 -6.68 -1.17
C THR A 349 28.91 -8.05 -0.68
#